data_7d23908baebf63b0a3e8d0d27b2e441f
#
_entry.id   7d23908baebf63b0a3e8d0d27b2e441f
#
_cell.length_a   1.000
_cell.length_b   1.000
_cell.length_c   1.000
_cell.angle_alpha   90.00
_cell.angle_beta   90.00
_cell.angle_gamma   90.00
#
_symmetry.space_group_name_H-M   'P 1'
#
loop_
_entity.id
_entity.type
_entity.pdbx_description
1 polymer ?
#
loop_
_entity_poly.entity_id
_entity_poly.type
_entity_poly.pdbx_seq_one_letter_code
_entity_poly.pdbx_strand_id
1 'polypeptide(L)'
;MSSKAASSKATSSKTESPKDGPKDAPPLTEELIRGEVTLGQFLGLSNERLYKYAATGHQMLQAGRTKVALQIFEGLVAAAPHDTVFRAQLGAAYMTVDRVDDAFEAYDQALRFNSSNVDALVGRGEILLRRGKVPEGLKDLGKAIEYDPGLRRKSTQRARGTLLALKKQAEQAKPAAKK
;
A
#
# COMPACT_ATOMS: atom_id res chain seq x y z
N MET A 1 12.49 6.53 71.27
CA MET A 1 13.16 5.80 70.20
C MET A 1 12.54 6.20 68.86
N SER A 2 13.29 6.96 68.08
CA SER A 2 12.80 7.69 66.90
C SER A 2 12.74 6.75 65.72
N SER A 3 11.60 6.75 65.02
CA SER A 3 11.46 6.17 63.70
C SER A 3 11.29 7.30 62.67
N LYS A 4 12.30 7.46 61.80
CA LYS A 4 12.35 8.40 60.70
C LYS A 4 11.56 7.82 59.52
N ALA A 5 10.47 8.50 59.12
CA ALA A 5 9.79 8.24 57.87
C ALA A 5 10.60 8.88 56.73
N ALA A 6 11.01 8.06 55.76
CA ALA A 6 11.66 8.50 54.51
C ALA A 6 10.57 8.86 53.48
N SER A 7 10.50 10.13 53.14
CA SER A 7 9.65 10.66 52.08
C SER A 7 10.30 10.35 50.71
N SER A 8 9.67 9.50 49.93
CA SER A 8 10.06 9.23 48.55
C SER A 8 9.48 10.32 47.62
N LYS A 9 10.34 11.19 47.14
CA LYS A 9 10.03 12.14 46.06
C LYS A 9 9.86 11.38 44.74
N ALA A 10 8.62 11.33 44.26
CA ALA A 10 8.34 10.93 42.90
C ALA A 10 8.84 12.01 41.94
N THR A 11 9.90 11.75 41.21
CA THR A 11 10.36 12.55 40.09
C THR A 11 9.46 12.30 38.88
N SER A 12 8.53 13.22 38.63
CA SER A 12 7.76 13.30 37.40
C SER A 12 8.71 13.61 36.25
N SER A 13 9.08 12.61 35.45
CA SER A 13 9.76 12.83 34.19
C SER A 13 8.77 13.42 33.19
N LYS A 14 8.80 14.74 33.01
CA LYS A 14 8.24 15.40 31.85
C LYS A 14 8.93 14.85 30.62
N THR A 15 8.23 14.02 29.85
CA THR A 15 8.60 13.73 28.45
C THR A 15 8.39 15.02 27.65
N GLU A 16 9.44 15.80 27.48
CA GLU A 16 9.43 16.87 26.48
C GLU A 16 9.36 16.22 25.11
N SER A 17 8.25 16.52 24.40
CA SER A 17 8.14 16.24 22.96
C SER A 17 9.29 16.95 22.24
N PRO A 18 9.97 16.33 21.26
CA PRO A 18 11.03 16.98 20.51
C PRO A 18 10.45 18.19 19.77
N LYS A 19 10.83 19.38 20.23
CA LYS A 19 10.40 20.68 19.69
C LYS A 19 11.16 21.11 18.44
N ASP A 20 12.09 20.31 17.93
CA ASP A 20 12.90 20.67 16.78
C ASP A 20 12.69 19.68 15.65
N GLY A 21 11.76 20.00 14.74
CA GLY A 21 11.82 19.53 13.37
C GLY A 21 13.12 20.03 12.72
N PRO A 22 13.55 19.48 11.56
CA PRO A 22 14.77 19.90 10.90
C PRO A 22 14.76 21.43 10.72
N LYS A 23 15.82 22.10 11.24
CA LYS A 23 15.95 23.57 11.27
C LYS A 23 15.92 24.22 9.88
N ASP A 24 16.01 23.42 8.83
CA ASP A 24 16.05 23.84 7.42
C ASP A 24 14.77 23.48 6.65
N ALA A 25 13.69 23.06 7.33
CA ALA A 25 12.43 22.83 6.65
C ALA A 25 11.80 24.19 6.28
N PRO A 26 11.43 24.43 5.02
CA PRO A 26 10.75 25.64 4.63
C PRO A 26 9.42 25.75 5.40
N PRO A 27 8.97 26.98 5.74
CA PRO A 27 7.70 27.17 6.43
C PRO A 27 6.56 26.60 5.58
N LEU A 28 5.57 25.96 6.23
CA LEU A 28 4.36 25.49 5.56
C LEU A 28 3.71 26.67 4.82
N THR A 29 3.70 26.60 3.49
CA THR A 29 3.09 27.65 2.66
C THR A 29 1.58 27.48 2.60
N GLU A 30 0.86 28.57 2.32
CA GLU A 30 -0.59 28.50 2.09
C GLU A 30 -0.96 27.53 0.94
N GLU A 31 -0.12 27.46 -0.09
CA GLU A 31 -0.31 26.56 -1.24
C GLU A 31 -0.34 25.08 -0.82
N LEU A 32 0.53 24.66 0.12
CA LEU A 32 0.51 23.31 0.66
C LEU A 32 -0.77 23.08 1.49
N ILE A 33 -1.18 24.07 2.30
CA ILE A 33 -2.38 23.99 3.14
C ILE A 33 -3.63 23.89 2.28
N ARG A 34 -3.68 24.62 1.16
CA ARG A 34 -4.78 24.57 0.20
C ARG A 34 -4.74 23.31 -0.71
N GLY A 35 -3.67 22.54 -0.67
CA GLY A 35 -3.49 21.38 -1.53
C GLY A 35 -3.15 21.70 -2.98
N GLU A 36 -2.72 22.95 -3.27
CA GLU A 36 -2.29 23.39 -4.61
C GLU A 36 -0.96 22.75 -5.02
N VAL A 37 -0.12 22.44 -4.04
CA VAL A 37 1.11 21.67 -4.21
C VAL A 37 1.12 20.44 -3.30
N THR A 38 1.73 19.36 -3.78
CA THR A 38 1.93 18.16 -2.95
C THR A 38 3.10 18.35 -1.99
N LEU A 39 3.17 17.56 -0.92
CA LEU A 39 4.30 17.57 0.01
C LEU A 39 5.64 17.32 -0.73
N GLY A 40 5.64 16.43 -1.72
CA GLY A 40 6.84 16.15 -2.53
C GLY A 40 7.29 17.37 -3.32
N GLN A 41 6.36 18.09 -3.96
CA GLN A 41 6.66 19.34 -4.67
C GLN A 41 7.17 20.42 -3.72
N PHE A 42 6.51 20.60 -2.58
CA PHE A 42 6.93 21.52 -1.54
C PHE A 42 8.37 21.26 -1.05
N LEU A 43 8.75 19.99 -0.89
CA LEU A 43 10.09 19.57 -0.51
C LEU A 43 11.09 19.55 -1.67
N GLY A 44 10.72 19.98 -2.87
CA GLY A 44 11.56 19.98 -4.06
C GLY A 44 11.95 18.57 -4.54
N LEU A 45 11.12 17.56 -4.24
CA LEU A 45 11.35 16.19 -4.67
C LEU A 45 10.84 16.01 -6.10
N SER A 46 11.74 15.75 -7.03
CA SER A 46 11.35 15.40 -8.40
C SER A 46 10.73 14.00 -8.46
N ASN A 47 9.83 13.78 -9.44
CA ASN A 47 9.26 12.44 -9.67
C ASN A 47 10.34 11.37 -9.83
N GLU A 48 11.45 11.68 -10.53
CA GLU A 48 12.58 10.74 -10.66
C GLU A 48 13.14 10.30 -9.31
N ARG A 49 13.30 11.22 -8.36
CA ARG A 49 13.77 10.90 -6.99
C ARG A 49 12.74 10.04 -6.25
N LEU A 50 11.46 10.35 -6.37
CA LEU A 50 10.39 9.55 -5.75
C LEU A 50 10.39 8.12 -6.29
N TYR A 51 10.53 7.93 -7.62
CA TYR A 51 10.64 6.59 -8.21
C TYR A 51 11.92 5.85 -7.82
N LYS A 52 13.05 6.55 -7.58
CA LYS A 52 14.26 5.93 -7.00
C LYS A 52 13.99 5.42 -5.58
N TYR A 53 13.28 6.18 -4.74
CA TYR A 53 12.86 5.69 -3.42
C TYR A 53 11.90 4.50 -3.52
N ALA A 54 10.99 4.49 -4.49
CA ALA A 54 10.11 3.35 -4.73
C ALA A 54 10.92 2.08 -5.09
N ALA A 55 11.94 2.20 -5.93
CA ALA A 55 12.85 1.09 -6.24
C ALA A 55 13.57 0.57 -4.97
N THR A 56 14.01 1.49 -4.09
CA THR A 56 14.58 1.12 -2.78
C THR A 56 13.56 0.38 -1.91
N GLY A 57 12.31 0.84 -1.86
CA GLY A 57 11.22 0.16 -1.16
C GLY A 57 11.04 -1.28 -1.63
N HIS A 58 11.07 -1.51 -2.94
CA HIS A 58 11.02 -2.86 -3.52
C HIS A 58 12.21 -3.73 -3.11
N GLN A 59 13.42 -3.18 -3.13
CA GLN A 59 14.61 -3.90 -2.67
C GLN A 59 14.49 -4.30 -1.18
N MET A 60 13.93 -3.41 -0.36
CA MET A 60 13.67 -3.72 1.05
C MET A 60 12.65 -4.84 1.23
N LEU A 61 11.57 -4.88 0.42
CA LEU A 61 10.62 -6.00 0.42
C LEU A 61 11.30 -7.31 0.05
N GLN A 62 12.12 -7.31 -1.00
CA GLN A 62 12.86 -8.50 -1.44
C GLN A 62 13.86 -8.99 -0.39
N ALA A 63 14.45 -8.07 0.37
CA ALA A 63 15.37 -8.36 1.47
C ALA A 63 14.65 -8.75 2.78
N GLY A 64 13.31 -8.88 2.79
CA GLY A 64 12.52 -9.18 3.99
C GLY A 64 12.43 -8.03 4.99
N ARG A 65 12.95 -6.84 4.66
CA ARG A 65 12.88 -5.63 5.51
C ARG A 65 11.55 -4.91 5.35
N THR A 66 10.46 -5.62 5.58
CA THR A 66 9.10 -5.17 5.26
C THR A 66 8.69 -3.89 5.99
N LYS A 67 9.09 -3.72 7.27
CA LYS A 67 8.80 -2.48 8.01
C LYS A 67 9.40 -1.25 7.35
N VAL A 68 10.65 -1.34 6.89
CA VAL A 68 11.33 -0.24 6.19
C VAL A 68 10.67 0.06 4.85
N ALA A 69 10.29 -0.98 4.11
CA ALA A 69 9.59 -0.83 2.85
C ALA A 69 8.23 -0.13 3.02
N LEU A 70 7.46 -0.50 4.05
CA LEU A 70 6.18 0.16 4.37
C LEU A 70 6.39 1.66 4.65
N GLN A 71 7.35 2.03 5.49
CA GLN A 71 7.66 3.43 5.77
C GLN A 71 8.03 4.22 4.50
N ILE A 72 8.79 3.59 3.59
CA ILE A 72 9.14 4.21 2.30
C ILE A 72 7.88 4.43 1.47
N PHE A 73 7.01 3.42 1.31
CA PHE A 73 5.80 3.57 0.49
C PHE A 73 4.76 4.49 1.12
N GLU A 74 4.61 4.50 2.44
CA GLU A 74 3.77 5.46 3.16
C GLU A 74 4.27 6.91 2.93
N GLY A 75 5.58 7.12 3.02
CA GLY A 75 6.21 8.41 2.73
C GLY A 75 6.02 8.83 1.26
N LEU A 76 6.11 7.91 0.30
CA LEU A 76 5.87 8.18 -1.12
C LEU A 76 4.41 8.57 -1.40
N VAL A 77 3.45 7.88 -0.77
CA VAL A 77 2.02 8.23 -0.89
C VAL A 77 1.74 9.59 -0.25
N ALA A 78 2.39 9.93 0.87
CA ALA A 78 2.28 11.26 1.46
C ALA A 78 2.90 12.35 0.57
N ALA A 79 4.05 12.08 -0.06
CA ALA A 79 4.72 13.02 -0.96
C ALA A 79 3.98 13.24 -2.28
N ALA A 80 3.34 12.20 -2.82
CA ALA A 80 2.61 12.22 -4.08
C ALA A 80 1.26 11.47 -3.95
N PRO A 81 0.26 12.10 -3.31
CA PRO A 81 -1.00 11.43 -2.94
C PRO A 81 -1.85 10.98 -4.13
N HIS A 82 -1.62 11.52 -5.31
CA HIS A 82 -2.35 11.16 -6.54
C HIS A 82 -1.61 10.12 -7.40
N ASP A 83 -0.37 9.75 -7.02
CA ASP A 83 0.36 8.72 -7.75
C ASP A 83 -0.20 7.33 -7.42
N THR A 84 -0.83 6.73 -8.43
CA THR A 84 -1.50 5.44 -8.28
C THR A 84 -0.53 4.26 -8.21
N VAL A 85 0.70 4.46 -8.73
CA VAL A 85 1.74 3.43 -8.67
C VAL A 85 2.22 3.26 -7.23
N PHE A 86 2.50 4.37 -6.51
CA PHE A 86 2.92 4.29 -5.11
C PHE A 86 1.83 3.71 -4.21
N ARG A 87 0.55 4.04 -4.46
CA ARG A 87 -0.58 3.45 -3.72
C ARG A 87 -0.69 1.94 -3.96
N ALA A 88 -0.56 1.50 -5.21
CA ALA A 88 -0.59 0.07 -5.52
C ALA A 88 0.59 -0.68 -4.89
N GLN A 89 1.78 -0.08 -4.85
CA GLN A 89 2.96 -0.63 -4.19
C GLN A 89 2.79 -0.70 -2.67
N LEU A 90 2.17 0.32 -2.06
CA LEU A 90 1.82 0.31 -0.64
C LEU A 90 0.84 -0.83 -0.34
N GLY A 91 -0.19 -1.01 -1.17
CA GLY A 91 -1.12 -2.14 -1.06
C GLY A 91 -0.40 -3.49 -1.12
N ALA A 92 0.53 -3.66 -2.05
CA ALA A 92 1.35 -4.87 -2.15
C ALA A 92 2.23 -5.08 -0.90
N ALA A 93 2.78 -4.01 -0.33
CA ALA A 93 3.57 -4.08 0.89
C ALA A 93 2.70 -4.47 2.10
N TYR A 94 1.49 -3.93 2.24
CA TYR A 94 0.54 -4.34 3.28
C TYR A 94 0.17 -5.83 3.17
N MET A 95 0.01 -6.36 1.94
CA MET A 95 -0.23 -7.80 1.74
C MET A 95 0.90 -8.68 2.29
N THR A 96 2.15 -8.22 2.28
CA THR A 96 3.29 -9.01 2.81
C THR A 96 3.30 -9.12 4.33
N VAL A 97 2.55 -8.28 5.04
CA VAL A 97 2.39 -8.28 6.51
C VAL A 97 0.98 -8.66 6.96
N ASP A 98 0.20 -9.24 6.04
CA ASP A 98 -1.19 -9.69 6.26
C ASP A 98 -2.15 -8.57 6.72
N ARG A 99 -1.81 -7.31 6.44
CA ARG A 99 -2.71 -6.15 6.64
C ARG A 99 -3.66 -6.02 5.45
N VAL A 100 -4.57 -7.01 5.32
CA VAL A 100 -5.42 -7.20 4.13
C VAL A 100 -6.40 -6.04 3.94
N ASP A 101 -6.94 -5.47 5.01
CA ASP A 101 -7.89 -4.35 4.94
C ASP A 101 -7.21 -3.06 4.48
N ASP A 102 -6.01 -2.77 4.99
CA ASP A 102 -5.21 -1.63 4.56
C ASP A 102 -4.77 -1.78 3.09
N ALA A 103 -4.41 -3.01 2.68
CA ALA A 103 -4.09 -3.30 1.29
C ALA A 103 -5.28 -3.06 0.36
N PHE A 104 -6.48 -3.50 0.77
CA PHE A 104 -7.71 -3.27 0.01
C PHE A 104 -7.97 -1.78 -0.19
N GLU A 105 -7.88 -0.98 0.88
CA GLU A 105 -8.10 0.46 0.83
C GLU A 105 -7.06 1.15 -0.08
N ALA A 106 -5.77 0.77 0.02
CA ALA A 106 -4.72 1.32 -0.83
C ALA A 106 -4.97 1.03 -2.31
N TYR A 107 -5.38 -0.21 -2.67
CA TYR A 107 -5.74 -0.56 -4.04
C TYR A 107 -7.01 0.16 -4.51
N ASP A 108 -8.03 0.26 -3.67
CA ASP A 108 -9.27 0.96 -4.00
C ASP A 108 -9.01 2.44 -4.28
N GLN A 109 -8.23 3.10 -3.44
CA GLN A 109 -7.79 4.48 -3.66
C GLN A 109 -6.97 4.63 -4.95
N ALA A 110 -6.06 3.70 -5.25
CA ALA A 110 -5.33 3.72 -6.52
C ALA A 110 -6.29 3.66 -7.72
N LEU A 111 -7.34 2.83 -7.65
CA LEU A 111 -8.31 2.66 -8.71
C LEU A 111 -9.31 3.83 -8.83
N ARG A 112 -9.54 4.60 -7.77
CA ARG A 112 -10.30 5.86 -7.84
C ARG A 112 -9.58 6.92 -8.67
N PHE A 113 -8.26 7.00 -8.59
CA PHE A 113 -7.46 7.94 -9.38
C PHE A 113 -7.14 7.42 -10.78
N ASN A 114 -6.92 6.11 -10.92
CA ASN A 114 -6.66 5.46 -12.20
C ASN A 114 -7.30 4.07 -12.25
N SER A 115 -8.49 3.99 -12.84
CA SER A 115 -9.28 2.75 -12.96
C SER A 115 -8.60 1.66 -13.82
N SER A 116 -7.55 2.01 -14.57
CA SER A 116 -6.75 1.09 -15.38
C SER A 116 -5.43 0.66 -14.73
N ASN A 117 -5.21 1.00 -13.45
CA ASN A 117 -4.02 0.53 -12.73
C ASN A 117 -4.05 -0.99 -12.57
N VAL A 118 -3.26 -1.67 -13.39
CA VAL A 118 -3.25 -3.13 -13.51
C VAL A 118 -2.87 -3.81 -12.19
N ASP A 119 -1.85 -3.29 -11.49
CA ASP A 119 -1.38 -3.90 -10.25
C ASP A 119 -2.42 -3.77 -9.13
N ALA A 120 -3.12 -2.63 -9.07
CA ALA A 120 -4.21 -2.40 -8.13
C ALA A 120 -5.45 -3.28 -8.44
N LEU A 121 -5.81 -3.45 -9.73
CA LEU A 121 -6.88 -4.36 -10.14
C LEU A 121 -6.59 -5.80 -9.70
N VAL A 122 -5.37 -6.28 -9.94
CA VAL A 122 -5.00 -7.64 -9.53
C VAL A 122 -5.02 -7.76 -8.01
N GLY A 123 -4.38 -6.83 -7.29
CA GLY A 123 -4.32 -6.88 -5.83
C GLY A 123 -5.71 -6.84 -5.17
N ARG A 124 -6.58 -5.92 -5.61
CA ARG A 124 -7.96 -5.83 -5.10
C ARG A 124 -8.78 -7.06 -5.48
N GLY A 125 -8.66 -7.53 -6.72
CA GLY A 125 -9.36 -8.72 -7.21
C GLY A 125 -9.01 -9.97 -6.39
N GLU A 126 -7.75 -10.19 -6.06
CA GLU A 126 -7.30 -11.30 -5.22
C GLU A 126 -7.88 -11.21 -3.79
N ILE A 127 -7.94 -10.01 -3.20
CA ILE A 127 -8.56 -9.80 -1.89
C ILE A 127 -10.07 -10.07 -1.95
N LEU A 128 -10.75 -9.60 -2.99
CA LEU A 128 -12.19 -9.86 -3.20
C LEU A 128 -12.50 -11.36 -3.29
N LEU A 129 -11.67 -12.12 -4.02
CA LEU A 129 -11.81 -13.57 -4.09
C LEU A 129 -11.64 -14.23 -2.72
N ARG A 130 -10.63 -13.82 -1.92
CA ARG A 130 -10.44 -14.31 -0.55
C ARG A 130 -11.62 -14.01 0.36
N ARG A 131 -12.32 -12.89 0.13
CA ARG A 131 -13.52 -12.48 0.87
C ARG A 131 -14.81 -13.13 0.34
N GLY A 132 -14.71 -14.06 -0.61
CA GLY A 132 -15.88 -14.74 -1.24
C GLY A 132 -16.67 -13.85 -2.21
N LYS A 133 -16.23 -12.63 -2.49
CA LYS A 133 -16.82 -11.72 -3.49
C LYS A 133 -16.33 -12.11 -4.89
N VAL A 134 -16.70 -13.32 -5.31
CA VAL A 134 -16.17 -13.94 -6.53
C VAL A 134 -16.47 -13.12 -7.79
N PRO A 135 -17.71 -12.66 -8.05
CA PRO A 135 -18.01 -11.91 -9.27
C PRO A 135 -17.17 -10.64 -9.41
N GLU A 136 -17.03 -9.88 -8.33
CA GLU A 136 -16.26 -8.64 -8.32
C GLU A 136 -14.77 -8.90 -8.51
N GLY A 137 -14.24 -9.93 -7.83
CA GLY A 137 -12.84 -10.34 -7.98
C GLY A 137 -12.52 -10.79 -9.40
N LEU A 138 -13.37 -11.60 -10.02
CA LEU A 138 -13.21 -12.03 -11.41
C LEU A 138 -13.26 -10.85 -12.39
N LYS A 139 -14.13 -9.86 -12.13
CA LYS A 139 -14.23 -8.65 -12.94
C LYS A 139 -12.93 -7.83 -12.89
N ASP A 140 -12.35 -7.66 -11.70
CA ASP A 140 -11.10 -6.91 -11.56
C ASP A 140 -9.94 -7.64 -12.23
N LEU A 141 -9.80 -8.96 -12.04
CA LEU A 141 -8.77 -9.76 -12.69
C LEU A 141 -8.92 -9.79 -14.22
N GLY A 142 -10.16 -9.87 -14.72
CA GLY A 142 -10.46 -9.78 -16.16
C GLY A 142 -10.00 -8.47 -16.76
N LYS A 143 -10.38 -7.34 -16.14
CA LYS A 143 -9.93 -6.00 -16.56
C LYS A 143 -8.42 -5.85 -16.55
N ALA A 144 -7.74 -6.39 -15.54
CA ALA A 144 -6.29 -6.34 -15.47
C ALA A 144 -5.62 -7.02 -16.69
N ILE A 145 -6.18 -8.14 -17.15
CA ILE A 145 -5.70 -8.84 -18.35
C ILE A 145 -6.05 -8.07 -19.62
N GLU A 146 -7.21 -7.44 -19.69
CA GLU A 146 -7.59 -6.59 -20.82
C GLU A 146 -6.62 -5.39 -20.98
N TYR A 147 -6.15 -4.80 -19.88
CA TYR A 147 -5.18 -3.70 -19.92
C TYR A 147 -3.72 -4.15 -20.14
N ASP A 148 -3.42 -5.43 -19.93
CA ASP A 148 -2.10 -6.01 -20.23
C ASP A 148 -2.24 -7.37 -20.97
N PRO A 149 -2.75 -7.35 -22.21
CA PRO A 149 -3.03 -8.57 -22.97
C PRO A 149 -1.75 -9.40 -23.28
N GLY A 150 -0.61 -8.74 -23.32
CA GLY A 150 0.70 -9.39 -23.47
C GLY A 150 1.24 -10.05 -22.21
N LEU A 151 0.53 -9.93 -21.09
CA LEU A 151 0.92 -10.47 -19.77
C LEU A 151 2.37 -10.11 -19.38
N ARG A 152 2.78 -8.88 -19.66
CA ARG A 152 4.14 -8.39 -19.41
C ARG A 152 4.43 -8.22 -17.93
N ARG A 153 3.39 -7.98 -17.12
CA ARG A 153 3.49 -7.78 -15.68
C ARG A 153 3.36 -9.11 -14.94
N LYS A 154 4.15 -9.29 -13.88
CA LYS A 154 4.04 -10.45 -12.99
C LYS A 154 2.64 -10.56 -12.35
N SER A 155 2.01 -9.42 -12.07
CA SER A 155 0.65 -9.35 -11.52
C SER A 155 -0.39 -9.95 -12.49
N THR A 156 -0.35 -9.61 -13.77
CA THR A 156 -1.28 -10.18 -14.78
C THR A 156 -1.03 -11.65 -15.06
N GLN A 157 0.23 -12.09 -15.03
CA GLN A 157 0.54 -13.53 -15.12
C GLN A 157 -0.07 -14.30 -13.95
N ARG A 158 0.02 -13.76 -12.73
CA ARG A 158 -0.61 -14.32 -11.54
C ARG A 158 -2.13 -14.30 -11.65
N ALA A 159 -2.73 -13.19 -12.09
CA ALA A 159 -4.16 -13.07 -12.32
C ALA A 159 -4.69 -14.15 -13.29
N ARG A 160 -3.98 -14.35 -14.42
CA ARG A 160 -4.32 -15.42 -15.38
C ARG A 160 -4.26 -16.80 -14.74
N GLY A 161 -3.22 -17.07 -13.95
CA GLY A 161 -3.09 -18.34 -13.21
C GLY A 161 -4.27 -18.59 -12.28
N THR A 162 -4.68 -17.55 -11.51
CA THR A 162 -5.84 -17.58 -10.61
C THR A 162 -7.14 -17.89 -11.38
N LEU A 163 -7.38 -17.19 -12.50
CA LEU A 163 -8.58 -17.42 -13.32
C LEU A 163 -8.63 -18.83 -13.89
N LEU A 164 -7.49 -19.36 -14.36
CA LEU A 164 -7.42 -20.75 -14.87
C LEU A 164 -7.67 -21.77 -13.76
N ALA A 165 -7.14 -21.55 -12.56
CA ALA A 165 -7.37 -22.43 -11.42
C ALA A 165 -8.85 -22.45 -11.01
N LEU A 166 -9.48 -21.29 -10.92
CA LEU A 166 -10.92 -21.18 -10.61
C LEU A 166 -11.80 -21.84 -11.68
N LYS A 167 -11.46 -21.65 -12.96
CA LYS A 167 -12.16 -22.32 -14.06
C LYS A 167 -12.09 -23.84 -13.93
N LYS A 168 -10.90 -24.40 -13.69
CA LYS A 168 -10.70 -25.83 -13.50
C LYS A 168 -11.50 -26.37 -12.29
N GLN A 169 -11.51 -25.64 -11.18
CA GLN A 169 -12.32 -26.02 -10.01
C GLN A 169 -13.82 -26.02 -10.32
N ALA A 170 -14.32 -25.02 -11.04
CA ALA A 170 -15.71 -24.94 -11.45
C ALA A 170 -16.11 -26.09 -12.40
N GLU A 171 -15.23 -26.50 -13.31
CA GLU A 171 -15.44 -27.64 -14.21
C GLU A 171 -15.51 -28.97 -13.44
N GLN A 172 -14.64 -29.14 -12.43
CA GLN A 172 -14.62 -30.33 -11.58
C GLN A 172 -15.81 -30.41 -10.62
N ALA A 173 -16.36 -29.27 -10.20
CA ALA A 173 -17.53 -29.19 -9.33
C ALA A 173 -18.85 -29.42 -10.05
N LYS A 174 -18.89 -29.45 -11.39
CA LYS A 174 -20.11 -29.80 -12.15
C LYS A 174 -20.40 -31.29 -11.96
N PRO A 175 -21.60 -31.67 -11.42
CA PRO A 175 -21.98 -33.07 -11.35
C PRO A 175 -21.94 -33.66 -12.74
N ALA A 176 -21.35 -34.85 -12.87
CA ALA A 176 -21.40 -35.61 -14.13
C ALA A 176 -22.86 -35.71 -14.59
N ALA A 177 -23.18 -35.08 -15.72
CA ALA A 177 -24.51 -35.14 -16.28
C ALA A 177 -24.89 -36.63 -16.42
N LYS A 178 -25.88 -37.08 -15.64
CA LYS A 178 -26.43 -38.43 -15.77
C LYS A 178 -26.89 -38.59 -17.23
N LYS A 179 -26.20 -39.47 -17.97
CA LYS A 179 -26.67 -39.99 -19.25
C LYS A 179 -27.87 -40.88 -19.00
#